data_1a25550ee28e23b2334d47e96addafc4
#
_entry.id   1a25550ee28e23b2334d47e96addafc4
#
_cell.length_a   1.000
_cell.length_b   1.000
_cell.length_c   1.000
_cell.angle_alpha   90.00
_cell.angle_beta   90.00
_cell.angle_gamma   90.00
#
_symmetry.space_group_name_H-M   'P 1'
#
loop_
_entity.id
_entity.type
_entity.pdbx_description
1 polymer ?
#
loop_
_entity_poly.entity_id
_entity_poly.type
_entity_poly.pdbx_seq_one_letter_code
_entity_poly.pdbx_strand_id
1 'polypeptide(L)'
;MVAPVGTIQAFSETSVTLSEMLREPQLWSAEKPHLYDIHIKLRRKNELLESFEYHWGIRKIEIAGDVFKVNGKAVKLKGVNRHDFHPRMGFFVDSRTMERDIRLIKQANINMIRTSHYPHLPLLYELCDKYGIYVMDEANHESHAYGLGNKVLGDNPQWTLAHVDRAVAVVERDKNHPCILFWSLGNEGGSGANLRAMADTIRALDPTRPIYDDTDRTVSDVYDEAYLHPNALKELGEKITDRPVFMREYAYAMGNSIGNLKEYWDVIEKDESIIGAAIWCWVDQGIPKKLNGAPL
;
A
#
# COMPACT_ATOMS: atom_id res chain seq x y z
N MET A 1 -8.69 -29.68 4.29
CA MET A 1 -7.49 -30.16 5.04
C MET A 1 -7.83 -30.29 6.52
N VAL A 2 -7.23 -31.22 7.26
CA VAL A 2 -7.37 -31.37 8.73
C VAL A 2 -6.01 -31.72 9.31
N ALA A 3 -5.63 -31.05 10.40
CA ALA A 3 -4.42 -31.40 11.13
C ALA A 3 -4.69 -31.41 12.64
N PRO A 4 -4.07 -32.34 13.40
CA PRO A 4 -4.18 -32.35 14.86
C PRO A 4 -3.36 -31.20 15.45
N VAL A 5 -3.95 -30.47 16.40
CA VAL A 5 -3.25 -29.40 17.15
C VAL A 5 -2.51 -29.99 18.35
N GLY A 6 -2.92 -31.15 18.85
CA GLY A 6 -2.36 -31.74 20.06
C GLY A 6 -2.83 -31.07 21.35
N THR A 7 -2.10 -31.30 22.44
CA THR A 7 -2.36 -30.69 23.74
C THR A 7 -1.51 -29.43 23.89
N ILE A 8 -2.17 -28.31 24.12
CA ILE A 8 -1.49 -27.02 24.38
C ILE A 8 -1.36 -26.86 25.91
N GLN A 9 -0.16 -26.61 26.41
CA GLN A 9 0.10 -26.35 27.81
C GLN A 9 -0.46 -24.97 28.21
N ALA A 10 -0.80 -24.79 29.47
CA ALA A 10 -1.24 -23.49 29.98
C ALA A 10 -0.13 -22.43 29.74
N PHE A 11 -0.56 -21.23 29.35
CA PHE A 11 0.33 -20.10 29.02
C PHE A 11 1.33 -20.37 27.89
N SER A 12 0.99 -21.28 26.98
CA SER A 12 1.79 -21.54 25.77
C SER A 12 0.93 -21.44 24.50
N GLU A 13 1.61 -21.32 23.38
CA GLU A 13 1.03 -21.33 22.06
C GLU A 13 1.60 -22.45 21.21
N THR A 14 0.92 -22.83 20.16
CA THR A 14 1.39 -23.80 19.18
C THR A 14 0.96 -23.39 17.79
N SER A 15 1.78 -23.70 16.81
CA SER A 15 1.50 -23.45 15.39
C SER A 15 1.29 -24.76 14.65
N VAL A 16 0.32 -24.78 13.75
CA VAL A 16 0.05 -25.88 12.85
C VAL A 16 0.06 -25.36 11.42
N THR A 17 0.90 -25.94 10.58
CA THR A 17 0.95 -25.59 9.17
C THR A 17 0.12 -26.58 8.35
N LEU A 18 -0.78 -26.06 7.54
CA LEU A 18 -1.53 -26.80 6.54
C LEU A 18 -1.11 -26.32 5.15
N SER A 19 -0.80 -27.23 4.25
CA SER A 19 -0.44 -26.89 2.87
C SER A 19 -1.21 -27.78 1.90
N GLU A 20 -1.69 -27.16 0.83
CA GLU A 20 -2.38 -27.84 -0.27
C GLU A 20 -1.94 -27.21 -1.59
N MET A 21 -1.86 -28.03 -2.63
CA MET A 21 -1.56 -27.54 -3.97
C MET A 21 -2.85 -27.27 -4.73
N LEU A 22 -3.09 -26.01 -5.03
CA LEU A 22 -4.17 -25.59 -5.89
C LEU A 22 -3.68 -25.62 -7.35
N ARG A 23 -4.26 -26.49 -8.17
CA ARG A 23 -3.92 -26.60 -9.60
C ARG A 23 -4.68 -25.55 -10.40
N GLU A 24 -3.98 -24.85 -11.30
CA GLU A 24 -4.57 -23.84 -12.20
C GLU A 24 -5.45 -22.80 -11.44
N PRO A 25 -4.90 -22.11 -10.44
CA PRO A 25 -5.69 -21.17 -9.66
C PRO A 25 -6.17 -20.01 -10.52
N GLN A 26 -7.37 -19.50 -10.22
CA GLN A 26 -7.80 -18.22 -10.75
C GLN A 26 -7.03 -17.12 -10.02
N LEU A 27 -6.25 -16.35 -10.78
CA LEU A 27 -5.39 -15.33 -10.21
C LEU A 27 -6.16 -14.03 -9.96
N TRP A 28 -5.85 -13.41 -8.83
CA TRP A 28 -6.37 -12.10 -8.46
C TRP A 28 -5.59 -10.98 -9.18
N SER A 29 -6.30 -10.00 -9.70
CA SER A 29 -5.74 -8.72 -10.18
C SER A 29 -6.80 -7.63 -10.07
N ALA A 30 -6.42 -6.34 -10.25
CA ALA A 30 -7.38 -5.24 -10.26
C ALA A 30 -8.47 -5.40 -11.32
N GLU A 31 -8.16 -6.05 -12.46
CA GLU A 31 -9.13 -6.30 -13.54
C GLU A 31 -9.97 -7.56 -13.30
N LYS A 32 -9.45 -8.52 -12.55
CA LYS A 32 -10.11 -9.79 -12.21
C LYS A 32 -9.87 -10.10 -10.73
N PRO A 33 -10.62 -9.49 -9.81
CA PRO A 33 -10.41 -9.61 -8.39
C PRO A 33 -11.01 -10.93 -7.83
N HIS A 34 -10.49 -12.06 -8.31
CA HIS A 34 -10.95 -13.36 -7.86
C HIS A 34 -10.44 -13.68 -6.46
N LEU A 35 -11.37 -13.96 -5.55
CA LEU A 35 -11.08 -14.34 -4.17
C LEU A 35 -11.55 -15.76 -3.90
N TYR A 36 -10.80 -16.47 -3.08
CA TYR A 36 -11.15 -17.77 -2.52
C TYR A 36 -11.63 -17.60 -1.08
N ASP A 37 -12.70 -18.31 -0.72
CA ASP A 37 -13.19 -18.33 0.65
C ASP A 37 -12.42 -19.39 1.44
N ILE A 38 -11.77 -18.98 2.51
CA ILE A 38 -11.06 -19.83 3.45
C ILE A 38 -11.84 -19.90 4.75
N HIS A 39 -12.28 -21.11 5.11
CA HIS A 39 -12.95 -21.35 6.38
C HIS A 39 -12.01 -22.15 7.29
N ILE A 40 -11.61 -21.57 8.40
CA ILE A 40 -10.77 -22.20 9.41
C ILE A 40 -11.64 -22.53 10.62
N LYS A 41 -11.65 -23.81 11.03
CA LYS A 41 -12.45 -24.28 12.17
C LYS A 41 -11.57 -24.99 13.18
N LEU A 42 -11.53 -24.49 14.40
CA LEU A 42 -10.92 -25.15 15.55
C LEU A 42 -11.96 -26.01 16.26
N ARG A 43 -11.66 -27.29 16.46
CA ARG A 43 -12.58 -28.24 17.11
C ARG A 43 -11.89 -29.01 18.24
N ARG A 44 -12.63 -29.27 19.30
CA ARG A 44 -12.27 -30.22 20.35
C ARG A 44 -13.23 -31.40 20.24
N LYS A 45 -12.73 -32.53 19.70
CA LYS A 45 -13.59 -33.65 19.29
C LYS A 45 -14.65 -33.16 18.29
N ASN A 46 -15.93 -33.27 18.61
CA ASN A 46 -17.04 -32.82 17.75
C ASN A 46 -17.51 -31.38 18.04
N GLU A 47 -17.01 -30.78 19.11
CA GLU A 47 -17.39 -29.41 19.52
C GLU A 47 -16.61 -28.40 18.68
N LEU A 48 -17.31 -27.42 18.07
CA LEU A 48 -16.73 -26.28 17.42
C LEU A 48 -16.33 -25.26 18.48
N LEU A 49 -15.03 -24.98 18.63
CA LEU A 49 -14.53 -23.99 19.56
C LEU A 49 -14.48 -22.60 18.92
N GLU A 50 -14.00 -22.54 17.66
CA GLU A 50 -13.80 -21.27 16.97
C GLU A 50 -13.91 -21.46 15.47
N SER A 51 -14.33 -20.43 14.75
CA SER A 51 -14.44 -20.42 13.30
C SER A 51 -14.08 -19.06 12.75
N PHE A 52 -13.19 -19.04 11.75
CA PHE A 52 -12.79 -17.87 11.00
C PHE A 52 -13.17 -18.04 9.54
N GLU A 53 -13.63 -16.96 8.92
CA GLU A 53 -13.81 -16.85 7.49
C GLU A 53 -12.87 -15.79 6.97
N TYR A 54 -12.21 -16.08 5.85
CA TYR A 54 -11.22 -15.23 5.27
C TYR A 54 -11.30 -15.28 3.74
N HIS A 55 -11.19 -14.12 3.08
CA HIS A 55 -11.12 -14.04 1.63
C HIS A 55 -9.69 -13.87 1.20
N TRP A 56 -9.22 -14.71 0.29
CA TRP A 56 -7.82 -14.72 -0.13
C TRP A 56 -7.67 -14.75 -1.65
N GLY A 57 -6.78 -13.92 -2.18
CA GLY A 57 -6.47 -13.86 -3.60
C GLY A 57 -5.06 -14.34 -3.90
N ILE A 58 -4.92 -15.11 -4.97
CA ILE A 58 -3.63 -15.63 -5.44
C ILE A 58 -3.11 -14.71 -6.52
N ARG A 59 -1.93 -14.16 -6.33
CA ARG A 59 -1.23 -13.37 -7.35
C ARG A 59 0.28 -13.49 -7.20
N LYS A 60 1.01 -13.12 -8.25
CA LYS A 60 2.47 -12.99 -8.23
C LYS A 60 2.85 -11.57 -8.57
N ILE A 61 3.78 -11.00 -7.80
CA ILE A 61 4.38 -9.69 -8.04
C ILE A 61 5.83 -9.92 -8.44
N GLU A 62 6.30 -9.17 -9.45
CA GLU A 62 7.68 -9.29 -9.96
C GLU A 62 8.17 -7.92 -10.41
N ILE A 63 9.43 -7.62 -10.09
CA ILE A 63 10.21 -6.59 -10.75
C ILE A 63 11.22 -7.33 -11.65
N ALA A 64 11.14 -7.11 -12.95
CA ALA A 64 12.01 -7.71 -13.95
C ALA A 64 12.80 -6.60 -14.66
N GLY A 65 14.01 -6.33 -14.16
CA GLY A 65 14.77 -5.12 -14.52
C GLY A 65 14.05 -3.88 -13.99
N ASP A 66 13.65 -3.01 -14.90
CA ASP A 66 12.89 -1.78 -14.62
C ASP A 66 11.37 -1.92 -14.83
N VAL A 67 10.87 -3.12 -15.12
CA VAL A 67 9.45 -3.38 -15.39
C VAL A 67 8.77 -4.06 -14.20
N PHE A 68 7.68 -3.45 -13.72
CA PHE A 68 6.84 -4.01 -12.68
C PHE A 68 5.72 -4.88 -13.28
N LYS A 69 5.54 -6.08 -12.75
CA LYS A 69 4.56 -7.06 -13.27
C LYS A 69 3.68 -7.63 -12.17
N VAL A 70 2.41 -7.82 -12.52
CA VAL A 70 1.45 -8.61 -11.74
C VAL A 70 1.00 -9.79 -12.60
N ASN A 71 1.17 -11.01 -12.07
CA ASN A 71 0.85 -12.26 -12.79
C ASN A 71 1.56 -12.35 -14.16
N GLY A 72 2.82 -11.90 -14.22
CA GLY A 72 3.64 -11.94 -15.42
C GLY A 72 3.33 -10.85 -16.46
N LYS A 73 2.37 -9.96 -16.21
CA LYS A 73 2.01 -8.86 -17.11
C LYS A 73 2.47 -7.53 -16.55
N ALA A 74 3.09 -6.70 -17.39
CA ALA A 74 3.39 -5.32 -17.03
C ALA A 74 2.09 -4.56 -16.72
N VAL A 75 2.09 -3.77 -15.66
CA VAL A 75 0.92 -3.01 -15.22
C VAL A 75 1.26 -1.54 -15.06
N LYS A 76 0.30 -0.67 -15.39
CA LYS A 76 0.37 0.76 -15.09
C LYS A 76 -0.50 1.07 -13.88
N LEU A 77 0.09 1.73 -12.89
CA LEU A 77 -0.55 2.09 -11.64
C LEU A 77 -1.14 3.50 -11.75
N LYS A 78 -2.43 3.57 -12.03
CA LYS A 78 -3.24 4.80 -12.08
C LYS A 78 -3.69 5.11 -10.67
N GLY A 79 -2.80 5.78 -9.92
CA GLY A 79 -2.92 5.92 -8.49
C GLY A 79 -3.57 7.21 -8.02
N VAL A 80 -4.02 7.15 -6.78
CA VAL A 80 -4.43 8.30 -5.98
C VAL A 80 -3.95 8.13 -4.54
N ASN A 81 -3.46 9.21 -3.94
CA ASN A 81 -3.18 9.26 -2.51
C ASN A 81 -4.49 9.45 -1.74
N ARG A 82 -4.68 8.73 -0.65
CA ARG A 82 -5.88 8.82 0.16
C ARG A 82 -5.55 8.93 1.63
N HIS A 83 -6.14 9.93 2.29
CA HIS A 83 -6.23 9.98 3.74
C HIS A 83 -7.53 9.38 4.25
N ASP A 84 -7.51 8.73 5.42
CA ASP A 84 -8.72 8.45 6.17
C ASP A 84 -9.21 9.74 6.79
N PHE A 85 -10.05 10.47 6.04
CA PHE A 85 -10.55 11.78 6.44
C PHE A 85 -12.01 11.99 6.04
N HIS A 86 -12.81 12.47 6.98
CA HIS A 86 -14.19 12.85 6.75
C HIS A 86 -14.44 14.26 7.29
N PRO A 87 -15.10 15.17 6.53
CA PRO A 87 -15.20 16.59 6.91
C PRO A 87 -15.92 16.83 8.24
N ARG A 88 -16.76 15.90 8.70
CA ARG A 88 -17.50 16.04 9.97
C ARG A 88 -16.99 15.12 11.08
N MET A 89 -16.26 14.06 10.76
CA MET A 89 -15.80 13.04 11.71
C MET A 89 -14.27 13.04 11.91
N GLY A 90 -13.55 13.88 11.16
CA GLY A 90 -12.08 13.96 11.23
C GLY A 90 -11.43 12.72 10.63
N PHE A 91 -10.44 12.15 11.31
CA PHE A 91 -9.71 10.95 10.86
C PHE A 91 -10.49 9.63 11.01
N PHE A 92 -11.75 9.67 11.33
CA PHE A 92 -12.64 8.52 11.30
C PHE A 92 -13.47 8.52 10.01
N VAL A 93 -13.46 7.41 9.29
CA VAL A 93 -14.26 7.18 8.09
C VAL A 93 -15.14 5.95 8.30
N ASP A 94 -16.46 6.12 8.22
CA ASP A 94 -17.38 5.00 8.34
C ASP A 94 -17.36 4.08 7.11
N SER A 95 -17.87 2.87 7.26
CA SER A 95 -17.88 1.85 6.22
C SER A 95 -18.63 2.29 4.95
N ARG A 96 -19.70 3.05 5.09
CA ARG A 96 -20.49 3.54 3.96
C ARG A 96 -19.70 4.55 3.12
N THR A 97 -19.03 5.48 3.79
CA THR A 97 -18.19 6.48 3.13
C THR A 97 -17.00 5.80 2.44
N MET A 98 -16.36 4.85 3.12
CA MET A 98 -15.21 4.12 2.57
C MET A 98 -15.61 3.30 1.34
N GLU A 99 -16.72 2.56 1.38
CA GLU A 99 -17.19 1.82 0.20
C GLU A 99 -17.57 2.75 -0.95
N ARG A 100 -18.14 3.93 -0.65
CA ARG A 100 -18.42 4.95 -1.66
C ARG A 100 -17.15 5.46 -2.32
N ASP A 101 -16.10 5.75 -1.54
CA ASP A 101 -14.79 6.16 -2.08
C ASP A 101 -14.26 5.10 -3.05
N ILE A 102 -14.21 3.84 -2.64
CA ILE A 102 -13.70 2.74 -3.47
C ILE A 102 -14.48 2.60 -4.78
N ARG A 103 -15.82 2.71 -4.73
CA ARG A 103 -16.65 2.66 -5.93
C ARG A 103 -16.38 3.82 -6.88
N LEU A 104 -16.23 5.03 -6.36
CA LEU A 104 -15.93 6.22 -7.17
C LEU A 104 -14.51 6.15 -7.76
N ILE A 105 -13.53 5.69 -6.99
CA ILE A 105 -12.16 5.44 -7.45
C ILE A 105 -12.19 4.46 -8.63
N LYS A 106 -12.90 3.35 -8.51
CA LYS A 106 -13.04 2.36 -9.58
C LYS A 106 -13.76 2.94 -10.82
N GLN A 107 -14.83 3.72 -10.63
CA GLN A 107 -15.56 4.38 -11.71
C GLN A 107 -14.71 5.42 -12.46
N ALA A 108 -13.77 6.07 -11.76
CA ALA A 108 -12.81 7.00 -12.34
C ALA A 108 -11.66 6.30 -13.09
N ASN A 109 -11.69 4.96 -13.22
CA ASN A 109 -10.62 4.16 -13.83
C ASN A 109 -9.26 4.27 -13.10
N ILE A 110 -9.30 4.60 -11.82
CA ILE A 110 -8.16 4.54 -10.91
C ILE A 110 -8.04 3.09 -10.43
N ASN A 111 -6.83 2.53 -10.47
CA ASN A 111 -6.61 1.13 -10.09
C ASN A 111 -5.69 0.96 -8.88
N MET A 112 -5.22 2.07 -8.28
CA MET A 112 -4.29 2.02 -7.15
C MET A 112 -4.58 3.11 -6.13
N ILE A 113 -4.42 2.78 -4.85
CA ILE A 113 -4.42 3.72 -3.72
C ILE A 113 -3.05 3.64 -3.03
N ARG A 114 -2.45 4.79 -2.70
CA ARG A 114 -1.42 4.90 -1.67
C ARG A 114 -2.07 5.38 -0.38
N THR A 115 -1.88 4.63 0.71
CA THR A 115 -2.45 4.96 2.02
C THR A 115 -1.61 6.04 2.71
N SER A 116 -1.81 7.28 2.29
CA SER A 116 -1.06 8.43 2.81
C SER A 116 -1.56 8.88 4.19
N HIS A 117 -0.75 9.00 5.22
CA HIS A 117 0.64 8.52 5.34
C HIS A 117 0.69 7.59 6.56
N TYR A 118 -0.17 6.58 6.56
CA TYR A 118 -0.35 5.59 7.64
C TYR A 118 -1.23 4.43 7.16
N PRO A 119 -1.14 3.25 7.78
CA PRO A 119 -2.04 2.15 7.47
C PRO A 119 -3.49 2.55 7.77
N HIS A 120 -4.38 2.34 6.81
CA HIS A 120 -5.79 2.68 6.93
C HIS A 120 -6.58 1.63 7.72
N LEU A 121 -7.87 1.86 7.91
CA LEU A 121 -8.75 0.87 8.54
C LEU A 121 -8.76 -0.45 7.74
N PRO A 122 -8.76 -1.62 8.40
CA PRO A 122 -8.74 -2.93 7.72
C PRO A 122 -9.80 -3.10 6.64
N LEU A 123 -10.98 -2.52 6.84
CA LEU A 123 -12.05 -2.54 5.85
C LEU A 123 -11.64 -1.97 4.48
N LEU A 124 -10.69 -1.01 4.42
CA LEU A 124 -10.20 -0.49 3.14
C LEU A 124 -9.60 -1.60 2.29
N TYR A 125 -8.75 -2.43 2.89
CA TYR A 125 -8.07 -3.51 2.18
C TYR A 125 -9.04 -4.60 1.73
N GLU A 126 -10.02 -4.96 2.57
CA GLU A 126 -11.10 -5.88 2.21
C GLU A 126 -11.90 -5.37 0.99
N LEU A 127 -12.22 -4.09 0.97
CA LEU A 127 -12.89 -3.46 -0.16
C LEU A 127 -11.98 -3.40 -1.41
N CYS A 128 -10.69 -3.11 -1.24
CA CYS A 128 -9.73 -3.13 -2.35
C CYS A 128 -9.56 -4.54 -2.92
N ASP A 129 -9.51 -5.57 -2.08
CA ASP A 129 -9.49 -6.96 -2.51
C ASP A 129 -10.73 -7.31 -3.32
N LYS A 130 -11.91 -6.92 -2.85
CA LYS A 130 -13.21 -7.20 -3.46
C LYS A 130 -13.42 -6.47 -4.78
N TYR A 131 -13.10 -5.18 -4.81
CA TYR A 131 -13.35 -4.32 -5.98
C TYR A 131 -12.20 -4.31 -6.99
N GLY A 132 -11.06 -4.88 -6.65
CA GLY A 132 -9.87 -4.91 -7.51
C GLY A 132 -9.21 -3.54 -7.60
N ILE A 133 -8.63 -3.09 -6.50
CA ILE A 133 -7.79 -1.89 -6.42
C ILE A 133 -6.48 -2.27 -5.78
N TYR A 134 -5.38 -1.97 -6.42
CA TYR A 134 -4.04 -2.15 -5.88
C TYR A 134 -3.78 -1.19 -4.74
N VAL A 135 -2.95 -1.58 -3.79
CA VAL A 135 -2.59 -0.75 -2.64
C VAL A 135 -1.07 -0.69 -2.48
N MET A 136 -0.56 0.50 -2.26
CA MET A 136 0.72 0.75 -1.62
C MET A 136 0.42 1.07 -0.16
N ASP A 137 0.71 0.12 0.73
CA ASP A 137 0.41 0.25 2.15
C ASP A 137 1.57 0.88 2.89
N GLU A 138 1.30 2.01 3.56
CA GLU A 138 2.34 2.88 4.10
C GLU A 138 2.38 2.85 5.61
N ALA A 139 3.57 2.57 6.15
CA ALA A 139 3.84 2.69 7.58
C ALA A 139 3.82 4.18 8.00
N ASN A 140 3.40 4.43 9.22
CA ASN A 140 3.21 5.79 9.73
C ASN A 140 4.53 6.44 10.20
N HIS A 141 5.48 6.54 9.29
CA HIS A 141 6.75 7.25 9.50
C HIS A 141 6.79 8.51 8.64
N GLU A 142 6.93 9.66 9.27
CA GLU A 142 7.11 10.94 8.59
C GLU A 142 7.94 11.87 9.46
N SER A 143 8.91 12.58 8.85
CA SER A 143 9.78 13.53 9.56
C SER A 143 10.07 14.78 8.75
N HIS A 144 9.18 15.15 7.83
CA HIS A 144 9.30 16.28 6.90
C HIS A 144 9.64 17.60 7.62
N ALA A 145 9.15 17.81 8.85
CA ALA A 145 9.45 19.01 9.63
C ALA A 145 10.95 19.24 9.87
N TYR A 146 11.78 18.21 9.74
CA TYR A 146 13.25 18.32 9.80
C TYR A 146 13.91 18.51 8.42
N GLY A 147 13.11 18.62 7.35
CA GLY A 147 13.56 18.67 5.94
C GLY A 147 13.64 17.29 5.27
N LEU A 148 13.41 17.25 3.96
CA LEU A 148 13.31 15.99 3.18
C LEU A 148 14.53 15.08 3.30
N GLY A 149 15.73 15.64 3.27
CA GLY A 149 16.98 14.88 3.36
C GLY A 149 17.51 14.66 4.77
N ASN A 150 16.67 14.82 5.80
CA ASN A 150 17.11 14.71 7.18
C ASN A 150 17.49 13.27 7.57
N LYS A 151 18.23 13.16 8.69
CA LYS A 151 18.58 11.90 9.34
C LYS A 151 18.23 11.89 10.81
N VAL A 152 17.40 12.84 11.24
CA VAL A 152 17.14 13.10 12.67
C VAL A 152 16.53 11.87 13.34
N LEU A 153 15.53 11.27 12.73
CA LEU A 153 14.93 10.05 13.23
C LEU A 153 15.56 8.81 12.58
N GLY A 154 15.93 8.91 11.29
CA GLY A 154 16.42 7.80 10.49
C GLY A 154 17.77 7.20 10.93
N ASP A 155 18.68 7.99 11.51
CA ASP A 155 19.98 7.53 12.01
C ASP A 155 20.09 7.54 13.55
N ASN A 156 19.07 7.98 14.28
CA ASN A 156 19.11 7.97 15.74
C ASN A 156 18.74 6.59 16.30
N PRO A 157 19.68 5.87 16.96
CA PRO A 157 19.44 4.51 17.44
C PRO A 157 18.36 4.41 18.52
N GLN A 158 18.01 5.50 19.20
CA GLN A 158 16.89 5.52 20.15
C GLN A 158 15.54 5.28 19.50
N TRP A 159 15.43 5.52 18.18
CA TRP A 159 14.20 5.34 17.40
C TRP A 159 14.13 4.00 16.64
N THR A 160 15.19 3.17 16.67
CA THR A 160 15.25 1.91 15.91
C THR A 160 14.08 0.99 16.25
N LEU A 161 13.81 0.77 17.53
CA LEU A 161 12.69 -0.11 17.95
C LEU A 161 11.33 0.43 17.47
N ALA A 162 11.13 1.74 17.54
CA ALA A 162 9.88 2.35 17.08
C ALA A 162 9.69 2.21 15.56
N HIS A 163 10.75 2.28 14.77
CA HIS A 163 10.70 2.05 13.32
C HIS A 163 10.40 0.58 13.01
N VAL A 164 11.13 -0.34 13.64
CA VAL A 164 10.92 -1.78 13.45
C VAL A 164 9.52 -2.21 13.87
N ASP A 165 9.01 -1.71 15.00
CA ASP A 165 7.66 -2.01 15.47
C ASP A 165 6.58 -1.60 14.46
N ARG A 166 6.71 -0.43 13.83
CA ARG A 166 5.81 -0.01 12.74
C ARG A 166 5.86 -0.92 11.52
N ALA A 167 7.07 -1.35 11.15
CA ALA A 167 7.27 -2.30 10.05
C ALA A 167 6.60 -3.66 10.34
N VAL A 168 6.80 -4.19 11.53
CA VAL A 168 6.16 -5.44 11.98
C VAL A 168 4.64 -5.28 11.99
N ALA A 169 4.14 -4.20 12.60
CA ALA A 169 2.70 -3.98 12.76
C ALA A 169 1.95 -3.91 11.43
N VAL A 170 2.47 -3.17 10.44
CA VAL A 170 1.81 -3.07 9.13
C VAL A 170 1.83 -4.40 8.38
N VAL A 171 2.97 -5.10 8.36
CA VAL A 171 3.08 -6.36 7.63
C VAL A 171 2.25 -7.46 8.28
N GLU A 172 2.35 -7.65 9.60
CA GLU A 172 1.62 -8.71 10.29
C GLU A 172 0.10 -8.52 10.23
N ARG A 173 -0.36 -7.28 10.25
CA ARG A 173 -1.79 -6.99 10.11
C ARG A 173 -2.30 -7.27 8.69
N ASP A 174 -1.55 -6.85 7.65
CA ASP A 174 -2.11 -6.67 6.31
C ASP A 174 -1.54 -7.63 5.24
N LYS A 175 -0.51 -8.43 5.56
CA LYS A 175 0.18 -9.33 4.61
C LYS A 175 -0.73 -10.30 3.83
N ASN A 176 -1.90 -10.58 4.35
CA ASN A 176 -2.84 -11.52 3.71
C ASN A 176 -3.72 -10.87 2.62
N HIS A 177 -3.71 -9.54 2.48
CA HIS A 177 -4.48 -8.85 1.46
C HIS A 177 -3.80 -8.93 0.09
N PRO A 178 -4.44 -9.53 -0.95
CA PRO A 178 -3.87 -9.60 -2.29
C PRO A 178 -3.75 -8.25 -2.96
N CYS A 179 -4.54 -7.25 -2.58
CA CYS A 179 -4.50 -5.90 -3.13
C CYS A 179 -3.17 -5.18 -2.84
N ILE A 180 -2.49 -5.50 -1.75
CA ILE A 180 -1.23 -4.84 -1.38
C ILE A 180 -0.12 -5.32 -2.31
N LEU A 181 0.45 -4.40 -3.07
CA LEU A 181 1.56 -4.65 -3.99
C LEU A 181 2.91 -4.17 -3.47
N PHE A 182 2.92 -3.16 -2.59
CA PHE A 182 4.13 -2.55 -2.05
C PHE A 182 3.98 -2.32 -0.55
N TRP A 183 5.08 -2.50 0.17
CA TRP A 183 5.24 -1.99 1.51
C TRP A 183 5.99 -0.67 1.47
N SER A 184 5.35 0.43 1.83
CA SER A 184 5.98 1.74 1.93
C SER A 184 6.47 1.97 3.36
N LEU A 185 7.73 2.40 3.50
CA LEU A 185 8.34 2.65 4.81
C LEU A 185 7.79 3.91 5.47
N GLY A 186 7.26 4.85 4.69
CA GLY A 186 6.73 6.12 5.18
C GLY A 186 6.74 7.20 4.11
N ASN A 187 6.55 8.44 4.54
CA ASN A 187 6.55 9.62 3.69
C ASN A 187 7.55 10.64 4.21
N GLU A 188 8.40 11.15 3.32
CA GLU A 188 9.33 12.26 3.62
C GLU A 188 10.09 12.05 4.93
N GLY A 189 10.43 10.79 5.20
CA GLY A 189 10.99 10.30 6.45
C GLY A 189 12.49 10.51 6.60
N GLY A 190 13.16 11.04 5.55
CA GLY A 190 14.60 11.16 5.51
C GLY A 190 15.29 9.82 5.20
N SER A 191 16.47 9.60 5.74
CA SER A 191 17.25 8.39 5.45
C SER A 191 18.02 7.92 6.68
N GLY A 192 18.50 6.66 6.66
CA GLY A 192 19.41 6.20 7.68
C GLY A 192 19.26 4.74 8.10
N ALA A 193 19.98 4.37 9.15
CA ALA A 193 20.07 3.00 9.64
C ALA A 193 18.71 2.41 10.06
N ASN A 194 17.79 3.25 10.57
CA ASN A 194 16.47 2.82 11.02
C ASN A 194 15.57 2.44 9.84
N LEU A 195 15.66 3.15 8.71
CA LEU A 195 14.92 2.79 7.49
C LEU A 195 15.45 1.47 6.90
N ARG A 196 16.77 1.25 6.95
CA ARG A 196 17.33 -0.06 6.59
C ARG A 196 16.83 -1.17 7.50
N ALA A 197 16.78 -0.94 8.81
CA ALA A 197 16.25 -1.92 9.77
C ALA A 197 14.76 -2.22 9.51
N MET A 198 13.93 -1.21 9.15
CA MET A 198 12.55 -1.42 8.70
C MET A 198 12.49 -2.31 7.45
N ALA A 199 13.26 -1.95 6.42
CA ALA A 199 13.29 -2.67 5.16
C ALA A 199 13.71 -4.13 5.34
N ASP A 200 14.77 -4.38 6.11
CA ASP A 200 15.26 -5.72 6.39
C ASP A 200 14.23 -6.55 7.18
N THR A 201 13.55 -5.92 8.13
CA THR A 201 12.46 -6.56 8.88
C THR A 201 11.30 -6.95 7.98
N ILE A 202 10.86 -6.04 7.10
CA ILE A 202 9.79 -6.31 6.15
C ILE A 202 10.18 -7.46 5.20
N ARG A 203 11.39 -7.44 4.64
CA ARG A 203 11.87 -8.51 3.75
C ARG A 203 11.94 -9.88 4.45
N ALA A 204 12.24 -9.89 5.76
CA ALA A 204 12.23 -11.12 6.54
C ALA A 204 10.82 -11.65 6.81
N LEU A 205 9.84 -10.77 6.99
CA LEU A 205 8.43 -11.13 7.25
C LEU A 205 7.67 -11.45 5.96
N ASP A 206 7.91 -10.70 4.90
CA ASP A 206 7.27 -10.86 3.59
C ASP A 206 8.24 -10.60 2.43
N PRO A 207 8.91 -11.62 1.91
CA PRO A 207 9.80 -11.49 0.76
C PRO A 207 9.06 -11.41 -0.59
N THR A 208 7.73 -11.38 -0.59
CA THR A 208 6.92 -11.48 -1.81
C THR A 208 6.52 -10.14 -2.40
N ARG A 209 6.68 -9.05 -1.65
CA ARG A 209 6.34 -7.69 -2.06
C ARG A 209 7.57 -6.79 -2.04
N PRO A 210 7.73 -5.92 -3.05
CA PRO A 210 8.78 -4.92 -3.05
C PRO A 210 8.55 -3.86 -1.98
N ILE A 211 9.66 -3.28 -1.53
CA ILE A 211 9.71 -2.17 -0.60
C ILE A 211 9.74 -0.88 -1.39
N TYR A 212 9.02 0.09 -0.90
CA TYR A 212 9.02 1.45 -1.40
C TYR A 212 9.46 2.42 -0.30
N ASP A 213 10.34 3.33 -0.66
CA ASP A 213 10.72 4.50 0.14
C ASP A 213 11.01 5.67 -0.78
N ASP A 214 10.52 6.85 -0.41
CA ASP A 214 10.60 8.06 -1.24
C ASP A 214 11.91 8.82 -1.05
N THR A 215 12.58 8.66 0.08
CA THR A 215 13.76 9.44 0.45
C THR A 215 15.04 8.63 0.54
N ASP A 216 15.03 7.43 1.11
CA ASP A 216 16.19 6.54 1.14
C ASP A 216 16.18 5.56 -0.05
N ARG A 217 16.68 6.01 -1.19
CA ARG A 217 16.77 5.21 -2.42
C ARG A 217 17.63 3.96 -2.29
N THR A 218 18.38 3.81 -1.21
CA THR A 218 19.24 2.62 -0.99
C THR A 218 18.47 1.42 -0.48
N VAL A 219 17.26 1.64 0.07
CA VAL A 219 16.40 0.59 0.60
C VAL A 219 15.19 0.31 -0.30
N SER A 220 14.84 1.25 -1.18
CA SER A 220 13.68 1.17 -2.07
C SER A 220 13.95 0.30 -3.30
N ASP A 221 13.01 -0.57 -3.63
CA ASP A 221 13.01 -1.39 -4.86
C ASP A 221 12.42 -0.62 -6.06
N VAL A 222 11.90 0.59 -5.85
CA VAL A 222 11.31 1.48 -6.85
C VAL A 222 11.97 2.85 -6.73
N TYR A 223 12.27 3.49 -7.85
CA TYR A 223 12.75 4.87 -7.84
C TYR A 223 11.58 5.83 -7.74
N ASP A 224 11.64 6.74 -6.81
CA ASP A 224 10.61 7.78 -6.63
C ASP A 224 11.13 9.18 -6.89
N GLU A 225 10.25 9.99 -7.46
CA GLU A 225 10.35 11.45 -7.46
C GLU A 225 8.94 12.04 -7.51
N ALA A 226 8.66 13.09 -6.73
CA ALA A 226 7.36 13.72 -6.69
C ALA A 226 7.29 15.01 -7.50
N TYR A 227 6.11 15.35 -8.00
CA TYR A 227 5.78 16.63 -8.63
C TYR A 227 6.67 17.02 -9.83
N LEU A 228 7.27 16.03 -10.51
CA LEU A 228 8.03 16.31 -11.74
C LEU A 228 7.12 16.83 -12.85
N HIS A 229 7.62 17.73 -13.67
CA HIS A 229 6.99 18.08 -14.95
C HIS A 229 7.08 16.90 -15.94
N PRO A 230 6.12 16.71 -16.88
CA PRO A 230 6.12 15.56 -17.82
C PRO A 230 7.44 15.32 -18.54
N ASN A 231 8.13 16.38 -19.00
CA ASN A 231 9.44 16.23 -19.66
C ASN A 231 10.51 15.69 -18.70
N ALA A 232 10.55 16.17 -17.47
CA ALA A 232 11.49 15.68 -16.46
C ALA A 232 11.18 14.23 -16.05
N LEU A 233 9.92 13.83 -16.00
CA LEU A 233 9.52 12.43 -15.78
C LEU A 233 10.01 11.53 -16.93
N LYS A 234 9.89 11.98 -18.18
CA LYS A 234 10.43 11.26 -19.35
C LYS A 234 11.95 11.09 -19.23
N GLU A 235 12.69 12.18 -18.98
CA GLU A 235 14.15 12.13 -18.80
C GLU A 235 14.56 11.19 -17.64
N LEU A 236 13.76 11.15 -16.59
CA LEU A 236 13.99 10.25 -15.46
C LEU A 236 13.82 8.78 -15.87
N GLY A 237 12.77 8.43 -16.62
CA GLY A 237 12.56 7.07 -17.14
C GLY A 237 13.72 6.62 -18.03
N GLU A 238 14.20 7.49 -18.93
CA GLU A 238 15.36 7.22 -19.77
C GLU A 238 16.66 7.01 -18.96
N LYS A 239 16.77 7.63 -17.79
CA LYS A 239 17.98 7.61 -16.95
C LYS A 239 18.01 6.42 -15.98
N ILE A 240 16.88 6.06 -15.40
CA ILE A 240 16.78 5.00 -14.40
C ILE A 240 16.44 3.68 -15.11
N THR A 241 17.38 2.75 -15.12
CA THR A 241 17.29 1.48 -15.84
C THR A 241 17.51 0.25 -14.96
N ASP A 242 17.74 0.47 -13.66
CA ASP A 242 18.01 -0.58 -12.69
C ASP A 242 16.77 -0.99 -11.87
N ARG A 243 15.73 -0.17 -11.90
CA ARG A 243 14.48 -0.39 -11.18
C ARG A 243 13.33 0.42 -11.79
N PRO A 244 12.05 0.06 -11.53
CA PRO A 244 10.92 0.84 -12.01
C PRO A 244 10.85 2.23 -11.36
N VAL A 245 10.27 3.18 -12.10
CA VAL A 245 10.03 4.56 -11.66
C VAL A 245 8.55 4.73 -11.32
N PHE A 246 8.27 5.31 -10.15
CA PHE A 246 6.92 5.70 -9.73
C PHE A 246 6.91 7.13 -9.23
N MET A 247 5.91 7.90 -9.58
CA MET A 247 5.74 9.26 -9.08
C MET A 247 4.63 9.27 -8.00
N ARG A 248 5.04 9.27 -6.73
CA ARG A 248 4.12 9.12 -5.59
C ARG A 248 3.08 10.21 -5.47
N GLU A 249 3.40 11.42 -5.93
CA GLU A 249 2.54 12.59 -5.82
C GLU A 249 2.68 13.49 -7.03
N TYR A 250 1.56 13.87 -7.63
CA TYR A 250 1.48 14.84 -8.72
C TYR A 250 0.06 15.42 -8.83
N ALA A 251 -0.12 16.38 -9.71
CA ALA A 251 -1.41 16.94 -10.07
C ALA A 251 -2.22 17.47 -8.88
N TYR A 252 -1.53 18.08 -7.91
CA TYR A 252 -2.19 18.68 -6.75
C TYR A 252 -3.02 19.90 -7.18
N ALA A 253 -4.34 19.81 -7.01
CA ALA A 253 -5.30 20.82 -7.45
C ALA A 253 -5.35 21.99 -6.49
N MET A 254 -4.36 22.90 -6.55
CA MET A 254 -4.36 24.17 -5.81
C MET A 254 -4.53 25.36 -6.76
N GLY A 255 -5.43 26.30 -6.42
CA GLY A 255 -5.69 27.51 -7.22
C GLY A 255 -6.12 27.16 -8.64
N ASN A 256 -5.42 27.64 -9.66
CA ASN A 256 -5.69 27.39 -11.08
C ASN A 256 -5.05 26.09 -11.61
N SER A 257 -4.80 25.11 -10.79
CA SER A 257 -4.43 23.78 -11.26
C SER A 257 -5.71 22.94 -11.47
N ILE A 258 -5.72 21.90 -12.22
CA ILE A 258 -4.68 21.01 -12.69
C ILE A 258 -4.45 21.23 -14.17
N GLY A 259 -3.17 21.07 -14.63
CA GLY A 259 -2.84 20.97 -16.04
C GLY A 259 -2.08 19.68 -16.32
N ASN A 260 -1.89 19.40 -17.61
CA ASN A 260 -0.96 18.37 -18.11
C ASN A 260 -1.27 16.92 -17.72
N LEU A 261 -2.47 16.58 -17.24
CA LEU A 261 -2.78 15.19 -16.86
C LEU A 261 -2.61 14.23 -18.04
N LYS A 262 -3.04 14.68 -19.24
CA LYS A 262 -2.83 13.92 -20.47
C LYS A 262 -1.37 13.75 -20.81
N GLU A 263 -0.58 14.81 -20.72
CA GLU A 263 0.84 14.83 -21.04
C GLU A 263 1.66 13.91 -20.11
N TYR A 264 1.31 13.83 -18.81
CA TYR A 264 1.88 12.85 -17.90
C TYR A 264 1.60 11.42 -18.37
N TRP A 265 0.36 11.13 -18.72
CA TRP A 265 -0.03 9.78 -19.16
C TRP A 265 0.49 9.44 -20.55
N ASP A 266 0.68 10.41 -21.45
CA ASP A 266 1.35 10.20 -22.72
C ASP A 266 2.82 9.76 -22.53
N VAL A 267 3.50 10.19 -21.46
CA VAL A 267 4.83 9.73 -21.08
C VAL A 267 4.77 8.35 -20.43
N ILE A 268 3.93 8.20 -19.40
CA ILE A 268 3.83 6.97 -18.60
C ILE A 268 3.44 5.75 -19.46
N GLU A 269 2.49 5.90 -20.38
CA GLU A 269 2.01 4.80 -21.23
C GLU A 269 3.05 4.35 -22.26
N LYS A 270 3.99 5.24 -22.67
CA LYS A 270 5.01 4.93 -23.67
C LYS A 270 6.25 4.26 -23.11
N ASP A 271 6.52 4.42 -21.83
CA ASP A 271 7.72 3.93 -21.17
C ASP A 271 7.36 2.86 -20.12
N GLU A 272 7.76 1.61 -20.37
CA GLU A 272 7.44 0.50 -19.46
C GLU A 272 8.12 0.64 -18.09
N SER A 273 9.26 1.33 -18.01
CA SER A 273 9.97 1.57 -16.75
C SER A 273 9.22 2.53 -15.81
N ILE A 274 8.40 3.44 -16.37
CA ILE A 274 7.56 4.34 -15.57
C ILE A 274 6.24 3.61 -15.27
N ILE A 275 6.16 3.02 -14.09
CA ILE A 275 5.06 2.14 -13.74
C ILE A 275 3.78 2.87 -13.36
N GLY A 276 3.82 4.17 -13.16
CA GLY A 276 2.62 4.98 -12.87
C GLY A 276 2.88 6.19 -12.00
N ALA A 277 1.78 6.76 -11.51
CA ALA A 277 1.80 7.91 -10.61
C ALA A 277 0.52 7.95 -9.75
N ALA A 278 0.59 8.62 -8.58
CA ALA A 278 -0.56 8.81 -7.70
C ALA A 278 -0.91 10.30 -7.52
N ILE A 279 -2.12 10.67 -7.91
CA ILE A 279 -2.63 12.05 -7.76
C ILE A 279 -2.66 12.43 -6.28
N TRP A 280 -2.19 13.61 -5.95
CA TRP A 280 -2.39 14.22 -4.65
C TRP A 280 -3.59 15.15 -4.68
N CYS A 281 -4.72 14.85 -4.04
CA CYS A 281 -5.10 13.59 -3.39
C CYS A 281 -6.59 13.30 -3.71
N TRP A 282 -7.12 12.17 -3.20
CA TRP A 282 -8.48 11.73 -3.49
C TRP A 282 -9.54 12.74 -3.06
N VAL A 283 -9.43 13.27 -1.85
CA VAL A 283 -10.33 14.31 -1.31
C VAL A 283 -9.54 15.32 -0.48
N ASP A 284 -9.97 16.59 -0.52
CA ASP A 284 -9.42 17.61 0.35
C ASP A 284 -9.81 17.37 1.81
N GLN A 285 -8.87 17.65 2.73
CA GLN A 285 -9.05 17.50 4.17
C GLN A 285 -9.72 18.76 4.76
N GLY A 286 -10.90 19.12 4.23
CA GLY A 286 -11.67 20.29 4.64
C GLY A 286 -12.49 20.02 5.90
N ILE A 287 -12.43 20.93 6.88
CA ILE A 287 -13.26 20.92 8.09
C ILE A 287 -14.30 22.01 7.98
N PRO A 288 -15.62 21.73 8.15
CA PRO A 288 -16.65 22.74 8.15
C PRO A 288 -16.39 23.80 9.24
N LYS A 289 -16.32 25.05 8.85
CA LYS A 289 -16.14 26.19 9.75
C LYS A 289 -17.43 27.00 9.80
N LYS A 290 -17.83 27.43 10.99
CA LYS A 290 -18.90 28.40 11.12
C LYS A 290 -18.42 29.79 10.71
N LEU A 291 -19.06 30.39 9.72
CA LEU A 291 -18.87 31.79 9.39
C LEU A 291 -19.96 32.61 10.10
N ASN A 292 -19.60 33.57 10.95
CA ASN A 292 -20.55 34.40 11.72
C ASN A 292 -21.63 33.58 12.46
N GLY A 293 -21.26 32.41 12.99
CA GLY A 293 -22.16 31.55 13.76
C GLY A 293 -23.05 30.59 12.95
N ALA A 294 -23.13 30.76 11.64
CA ALA A 294 -23.84 29.81 10.75
C ALA A 294 -22.88 28.72 10.22
N PRO A 295 -23.32 27.45 10.11
CA PRO A 295 -22.55 26.43 9.39
C PRO A 295 -22.45 26.80 7.90
N LEU A 296 -21.29 26.54 7.29
CA LEU A 296 -21.11 26.56 5.82
C LEU A 296 -21.86 25.40 5.19
#